data_d60310f5d7e4b5051064e99724fb862e
#
_entry.id   d60310f5d7e4b5051064e99724fb862e
#
_cell.length_a   1.000
_cell.length_b   1.000
_cell.length_c   1.000
_cell.angle_alpha   90.00
_cell.angle_beta   90.00
_cell.angle_gamma   90.00
#
_symmetry.space_group_name_H-M   'P 1'
#
loop_
_entity.id
_entity.type
_entity.pdbx_description
1 polymer ?
#
loop_
_entity_poly.entity_id
_entity_poly.type
_entity_poly.pdbx_seq_one_letter_code
_entity_poly.pdbx_strand_id
1 'polypeptide(L)'
;MRFVLDGGSVGNCETLHRVLAAGLQFPDWYGGNLDALHDCLTEINQPTELVIRGSDALETALGSYAAAFRRVLADSAAQNDALTVTWET
;
A
#
# COMPACT_ATOMS: atom_id res chain seq x y z
N MET A 1 12.98 -4.52 5.66
CA MET A 1 12.00 -3.66 6.33
C MET A 1 10.62 -4.31 6.30
N ARG A 2 9.88 -4.20 7.38
CA ARG A 2 8.49 -4.73 7.41
C ARG A 2 7.58 -3.62 7.91
N PHE A 3 6.53 -3.31 7.14
CA PHE A 3 5.52 -2.34 7.55
C PHE A 3 4.15 -3.01 7.58
N VAL A 4 3.44 -2.84 8.67
CA VAL A 4 2.08 -3.39 8.84
C VAL A 4 1.07 -2.26 8.73
N LEU A 5 0.19 -2.35 7.74
CA LEU A 5 -0.92 -1.43 7.57
C LEU A 5 -2.16 -2.01 8.27
N ASP A 6 -2.71 -1.26 9.20
CA ASP A 6 -3.95 -1.66 9.88
C ASP A 6 -5.15 -1.11 9.10
N GLY A 7 -5.83 -2.00 8.38
CA GLY A 7 -6.99 -1.63 7.58
C GLY A 7 -8.14 -1.03 8.39
N GLY A 8 -8.23 -1.40 9.67
CA GLY A 8 -9.25 -0.84 10.56
C GLY A 8 -9.01 0.62 10.94
N SER A 9 -7.78 1.11 10.77
CA SER A 9 -7.42 2.50 11.05
C SER A 9 -7.51 3.40 9.82
N VAL A 10 -7.75 2.82 8.65
CA VAL A 10 -7.83 3.58 7.39
C VAL A 10 -9.29 3.86 7.08
N GLY A 11 -9.70 5.10 7.25
CA GLY A 11 -11.09 5.50 7.01
C GLY A 11 -11.40 5.98 5.60
N ASN A 12 -10.38 6.35 4.82
CA ASN A 12 -10.54 6.87 3.47
C ASN A 12 -9.24 6.79 2.67
N CYS A 13 -9.32 7.14 1.39
CA CYS A 13 -8.15 7.04 0.49
C CYS A 13 -7.02 7.98 0.89
N GLU A 14 -7.35 9.18 1.34
CA GLU A 14 -6.34 10.15 1.76
C GLU A 14 -5.52 9.62 2.93
N THR A 15 -6.19 9.05 3.94
CA THR A 15 -5.51 8.45 5.09
C THR A 15 -4.67 7.26 4.65
N LEU A 16 -5.16 6.43 3.73
CA LEU A 16 -4.42 5.29 3.19
C LEU A 16 -3.07 5.74 2.64
N HIS A 17 -3.07 6.72 1.75
CA HIS A 17 -1.84 7.19 1.11
C HIS A 17 -0.90 7.84 2.10
N ARG A 18 -1.44 8.60 3.06
CA ARG A 18 -0.63 9.25 4.09
C ARG A 18 0.08 8.22 4.98
N VAL A 19 -0.64 7.19 5.39
CA VAL A 19 -0.08 6.13 6.26
C VAL A 19 0.99 5.35 5.51
N LEU A 20 0.74 5.00 4.26
CA LEU A 20 1.72 4.28 3.44
C LEU A 20 2.98 5.11 3.22
N ALA A 21 2.81 6.40 2.91
CA ALA A 21 3.95 7.30 2.68
C ALA A 21 4.82 7.41 3.92
N ALA A 22 4.22 7.53 5.09
CA ALA A 22 4.95 7.61 6.36
C ALA A 22 5.64 6.29 6.69
N GLY A 23 4.91 5.18 6.56
CA GLY A 23 5.43 3.85 6.93
C GLY A 23 6.50 3.33 6.01
N LEU A 24 6.39 3.59 4.72
CA LEU A 24 7.35 3.14 3.70
C LEU A 24 8.36 4.23 3.34
N GLN A 25 8.27 5.39 3.98
CA GLN A 25 9.22 6.50 3.81
C GLN A 25 9.28 6.98 2.36
N PHE A 26 8.12 7.19 1.74
CA PHE A 26 8.05 7.73 0.39
C PHE A 26 8.59 9.17 0.36
N PRO A 27 9.09 9.61 -0.80
CA PRO A 27 9.61 10.97 -0.92
C PRO A 27 8.50 12.03 -0.82
N ASP A 28 8.89 13.27 -0.54
CA ASP A 28 7.95 14.37 -0.35
C ASP A 28 7.08 14.64 -1.58
N TRP A 29 7.56 14.28 -2.77
CA TRP A 29 6.80 14.47 -4.01
C TRP A 29 5.69 13.43 -4.22
N TYR A 30 5.53 12.48 -3.31
CA TYR A 30 4.50 11.44 -3.45
C TYR A 30 3.11 12.08 -3.58
N GLY A 31 2.44 11.80 -4.73
CA GLY A 31 1.21 12.47 -5.10
C GLY A 31 -0.07 11.94 -4.45
N GLY A 32 0.01 10.86 -3.66
CA GLY A 32 -1.17 10.35 -2.95
C GLY A 32 -2.22 9.71 -3.85
N ASN A 33 -1.81 9.12 -4.96
CA ASN A 33 -2.70 8.41 -5.87
C ASN A 33 -2.09 7.06 -6.26
N LEU A 34 -2.87 6.23 -6.95
CA LEU A 34 -2.44 4.88 -7.27
C LEU A 34 -1.27 4.84 -8.26
N ASP A 35 -1.19 5.78 -9.19
CA ASP A 35 -0.06 5.86 -10.12
C ASP A 35 1.23 6.17 -9.38
N ALA A 36 1.19 7.16 -8.48
CA ALA A 36 2.34 7.51 -7.66
C ALA A 36 2.72 6.35 -6.73
N LEU A 37 1.74 5.63 -6.21
CA LEU A 37 1.98 4.46 -5.36
C LEU A 37 2.73 3.38 -6.12
N HIS A 38 2.30 3.07 -7.35
CA HIS A 38 2.98 2.10 -8.19
C HIS A 38 4.43 2.52 -8.44
N ASP A 39 4.65 3.79 -8.78
CA ASP A 39 6.01 4.29 -9.02
C ASP A 39 6.89 4.15 -7.80
N CYS A 40 6.41 4.53 -6.63
CA CYS A 40 7.19 4.43 -5.39
C CYS A 40 7.46 2.97 -5.01
N LEU A 41 6.46 2.10 -5.14
CA LEU A 41 6.63 0.69 -4.79
C LEU A 41 7.61 -0.03 -5.71
N THR A 42 7.62 0.30 -7.00
CA THR A 42 8.54 -0.32 -7.95
C THR A 42 9.97 0.21 -7.83
N GLU A 43 10.16 1.34 -7.15
CA GLU A 43 11.48 1.91 -6.92
C GLU A 43 12.13 1.45 -5.61
N ILE A 44 11.42 0.69 -4.78
CA ILE A 44 11.99 0.15 -3.54
C ILE A 44 13.17 -0.77 -3.89
N ASN A 45 14.33 -0.49 -3.30
CA ASN A 45 15.56 -1.23 -3.60
C ASN A 45 16.11 -2.02 -2.40
N GLN A 46 15.36 -2.09 -1.31
CA GLN A 46 15.71 -2.88 -0.13
C GLN A 46 14.60 -3.88 0.13
N PRO A 47 14.91 -5.10 0.61
CA PRO A 47 13.88 -6.08 0.92
C PRO A 47 12.82 -5.47 1.85
N THR A 48 11.58 -5.45 1.40
CA THR A 48 10.47 -4.81 2.10
C THR A 48 9.25 -5.74 2.08
N GLU A 49 8.69 -5.98 3.26
CA GLU A 49 7.41 -6.70 3.38
C GLU A 49 6.34 -5.71 3.80
N LEU A 50 5.29 -5.62 2.99
CA LEU A 50 4.09 -4.83 3.32
C LEU A 50 3.00 -5.81 3.74
N VAL A 51 2.57 -5.74 4.99
CA VAL A 51 1.51 -6.58 5.54
C VAL A 51 0.25 -5.74 5.67
N ILE A 52 -0.84 -6.18 5.04
CA ILE A 52 -2.13 -5.51 5.15
C ILE A 52 -2.99 -6.33 6.10
N ARG A 53 -3.25 -5.82 7.29
CA ARG A 53 -4.14 -6.45 8.28
C ARG A 53 -5.51 -5.83 8.22
N GLY A 54 -6.53 -6.60 8.59
CA GLY A 54 -7.89 -6.12 8.57
C GLY A 54 -8.35 -5.78 7.15
N SER A 55 -8.05 -6.66 6.19
CA SER A 55 -8.38 -6.39 4.78
C SER A 55 -9.88 -6.21 4.57
N ASP A 56 -10.73 -6.89 5.34
CA ASP A 56 -12.19 -6.72 5.25
C ASP A 56 -12.59 -5.30 5.65
N ALA A 57 -12.01 -4.78 6.73
CA ALA A 57 -12.29 -3.42 7.19
C ALA A 57 -11.78 -2.40 6.15
N LEU A 58 -10.63 -2.66 5.55
CA LEU A 58 -10.07 -1.80 4.51
C LEU A 58 -11.00 -1.76 3.29
N GLU A 59 -11.50 -2.91 2.86
CA GLU A 59 -12.41 -2.99 1.72
C GLU A 59 -13.71 -2.24 1.99
N THR A 60 -14.23 -2.35 3.21
CA THR A 60 -15.43 -1.61 3.61
C THR A 60 -15.19 -0.11 3.57
N ALA A 61 -14.05 0.35 4.07
CA ALA A 61 -13.72 1.77 4.13
C ALA A 61 -13.48 2.38 2.75
N LEU A 62 -12.83 1.63 1.84
CA LEU A 62 -12.43 2.16 0.54
C LEU A 62 -13.42 1.87 -0.59
N GLY A 63 -14.34 0.92 -0.37
CA GLY A 63 -15.29 0.55 -1.41
C GLY A 63 -14.59 0.03 -2.67
N SER A 64 -15.01 0.50 -3.85
CA SER A 64 -14.44 0.06 -5.13
C SER A 64 -12.96 0.42 -5.29
N TYR A 65 -12.49 1.41 -4.55
CA TYR A 65 -11.07 1.80 -4.58
C TYR A 65 -10.19 0.66 -4.05
N ALA A 66 -10.70 -0.17 -3.14
CA ALA A 66 -9.94 -1.28 -2.57
C ALA A 66 -9.48 -2.28 -3.63
N ALA A 67 -10.31 -2.57 -4.63
CA ALA A 67 -9.95 -3.47 -5.71
C ALA A 67 -8.81 -2.89 -6.56
N ALA A 68 -8.87 -1.60 -6.87
CA ALA A 68 -7.82 -0.92 -7.61
C ALA A 68 -6.52 -0.87 -6.80
N PHE A 69 -6.61 -0.60 -5.52
CA PHE A 69 -5.47 -0.61 -4.61
C PHE A 69 -4.80 -1.98 -4.57
N ARG A 70 -5.60 -3.05 -4.42
CA ARG A 70 -5.09 -4.42 -4.39
C ARG A 70 -4.36 -4.77 -5.69
N ARG A 71 -4.91 -4.33 -6.82
CA ARG A 71 -4.28 -4.56 -8.14
C ARG A 71 -2.94 -3.86 -8.25
N VAL A 72 -2.84 -2.61 -7.79
CA VAL A 72 -1.59 -1.86 -7.83
C VAL A 72 -0.53 -2.56 -6.98
N LEU A 73 -0.89 -3.05 -5.80
CA LEU A 73 0.06 -3.79 -4.96
C LEU A 73 0.54 -5.07 -5.63
N ALA A 74 -0.37 -5.81 -6.25
CA ALA A 74 -0.02 -7.05 -6.95
C ALA A 74 0.91 -6.79 -8.14
N ASP A 75 0.59 -5.76 -8.94
CA ASP A 75 1.42 -5.39 -10.10
C ASP A 75 2.80 -4.91 -9.66
N SER A 76 2.86 -4.12 -8.62
CA SER A 76 4.13 -3.59 -8.11
C SER A 76 5.02 -4.71 -7.59
N ALA A 77 4.46 -5.65 -6.84
CA ALA A 77 5.21 -6.80 -6.31
C ALA A 77 5.69 -7.72 -7.45
N ALA A 78 4.88 -7.85 -8.51
CA ALA A 78 5.28 -8.66 -9.68
C ALA A 78 6.45 -8.03 -10.43
N GLN A 79 6.58 -6.70 -10.39
CA GLN A 79 7.65 -5.97 -11.07
C GLN A 79 8.87 -5.71 -10.21
N ASN A 80 8.79 -5.98 -8.89
CA ASN A 80 9.88 -5.66 -7.97
C ASN A 80 10.06 -6.78 -6.95
N ASP A 81 11.12 -7.55 -7.13
CA ASP A 81 11.45 -8.68 -6.27
C ASP A 81 11.76 -8.28 -4.83
N ALA A 82 12.11 -7.02 -4.59
CA ALA A 82 12.38 -6.52 -3.24
C ALA A 82 11.10 -6.32 -2.43
N LEU A 83 9.93 -6.25 -3.09
CA LEU A 83 8.66 -6.02 -2.43
C LEU A 83 7.84 -7.30 -2.29
N THR A 84 7.43 -7.59 -1.06
CA THR A 84 6.49 -8.69 -0.77
C THR A 84 5.25 -8.10 -0.13
N VAL A 85 4.08 -8.51 -0.58
CA VAL A 85 2.80 -8.05 -0.03
C VAL A 85 2.04 -9.24 0.56
N THR A 86 1.63 -9.10 1.81
CA THR A 86 0.89 -10.14 2.53
C THR A 86 -0.46 -9.57 2.98
N TRP A 87 -1.54 -10.30 2.74
CA TRP A 87 -2.89 -9.89 3.12
C TRP A 87 -3.39 -10.74 4.27
N GLU A 88 -3.88 -10.09 5.32
CA GLU A 88 -4.47 -10.75 6.49
C GLU A 88 -5.84 -10.15 6.77
N THR A 89 -6.82 -10.99 7.07
CA THR A 89 -8.17 -10.54 7.41
C THR A 89 -8.32 -10.22 8.90
#